data_46ac5393c8410c03ac25f8f03fb8219a
#
_entry.id   46ac5393c8410c03ac25f8f03fb8219a
#
_cell.length_a   1.000
_cell.length_b   1.000
_cell.length_c   1.000
_cell.angle_alpha   90.00
_cell.angle_beta   90.00
_cell.angle_gamma   90.00
#
_symmetry.space_group_name_H-M   'P 1'
#
loop_
_entity.id
_entity.type
_entity.pdbx_description
1 polymer ?
#
loop_
_entity_poly.entity_id
_entity_poly.type
_entity_poly.pdbx_seq_one_letter_code
_entity_poly.pdbx_strand_id
1 'polypeptide(L)'
;MKIVFLDSLALGEGLDLESFRELGEVEIYGSSTNEEIIERVADSDVAITNKLKLNKSNLDGAKNLKLICVTATGFDNIDVAYAKERGIGVCNVVGYSTTNVAQITVGLVLQLINKSTEYQRSVSSGYYSECGVANILSPIYREIDGLKWGIVGFGNIGRRVAGIAEALGCSVLVNKREAVDDYECVDIDTICRECDIITIHTPLNDGTRGFINAEKIAMMKDGVILVNVARGAVTDEQAVADAIKSGKIGGFGCDVYSIEPFGKNHPFYEIKDRENVLLTPHMAWGSLDARVRLLNDVKGNIISFFNGEIKNRVDLK
;
A
#
# COMPACT_ATOMS: atom_id res chain seq x y z
N MET A 1 6.84 21.03 24.88
CA MET A 1 7.14 19.82 24.10
C MET A 1 7.63 20.27 22.72
N LYS A 2 8.73 19.71 22.24
CA LYS A 2 9.26 20.00 20.89
C LYS A 2 8.98 18.83 19.97
N ILE A 3 8.31 19.10 18.84
CA ILE A 3 7.87 18.12 17.85
C ILE A 3 8.60 18.40 16.54
N VAL A 4 9.18 17.39 15.92
CA VAL A 4 9.82 17.53 14.62
C VAL A 4 9.19 16.62 13.57
N PHE A 5 8.77 17.18 12.44
CA PHE A 5 8.46 16.42 11.23
C PHE A 5 9.73 16.27 10.38
N LEU A 6 10.14 15.05 10.11
CA LEU A 6 11.42 14.77 9.45
C LEU A 6 11.30 14.68 7.91
N ASP A 7 10.11 14.34 7.37
CA ASP A 7 9.87 14.09 5.94
C ASP A 7 8.44 14.46 5.51
N SER A 8 8.02 15.69 5.78
CA SER A 8 6.66 16.15 5.50
C SER A 8 6.26 16.11 4.02
N LEU A 9 7.22 16.19 3.08
CA LEU A 9 6.95 16.01 1.64
C LEU A 9 6.33 14.64 1.31
N ALA A 10 6.66 13.61 2.10
CA ALA A 10 6.07 12.28 1.95
C ALA A 10 4.56 12.26 2.27
N LEU A 11 4.05 13.26 2.97
CA LEU A 11 2.63 13.40 3.30
C LEU A 11 1.83 14.10 2.20
N GLY A 12 2.50 14.77 1.24
CA GLY A 12 1.85 15.50 0.16
C GLY A 12 1.20 16.81 0.62
N GLU A 13 0.58 17.52 -0.31
CA GLU A 13 -0.02 18.83 -0.10
C GLU A 13 -1.42 18.76 0.53
N GLY A 14 -1.92 19.92 1.01
CA GLY A 14 -3.30 20.08 1.50
C GLY A 14 -3.52 19.66 2.95
N LEU A 15 -2.46 19.50 3.75
CA LEU A 15 -2.53 19.14 5.16
C LEU A 15 -2.15 20.30 6.05
N ASP A 16 -2.84 20.45 7.18
CA ASP A 16 -2.53 21.44 8.21
C ASP A 16 -1.59 20.84 9.27
N LEU A 17 -0.28 20.89 8.98
CA LEU A 17 0.76 20.46 9.92
C LEU A 17 0.97 21.49 11.04
N GLU A 18 0.67 22.77 10.78
CA GLU A 18 0.79 23.86 11.76
C GLU A 18 -0.15 23.64 12.96
N SER A 19 -1.25 22.94 12.76
CA SER A 19 -2.16 22.57 13.85
C SER A 19 -1.52 21.75 14.97
N PHE A 20 -0.34 21.15 14.76
CA PHE A 20 0.42 20.50 15.83
C PHE A 20 1.03 21.48 16.84
N ARG A 21 1.08 22.79 16.55
CA ARG A 21 1.50 23.83 17.50
C ARG A 21 0.60 23.94 18.73
N GLU A 22 -0.61 23.42 18.65
CA GLU A 22 -1.48 23.25 19.83
C GLU A 22 -0.85 22.35 20.90
N LEU A 23 0.07 21.45 20.52
CA LEU A 23 0.73 20.49 21.40
C LEU A 23 2.11 20.97 21.87
N GLY A 24 2.71 21.98 21.21
CA GLY A 24 4.02 22.54 21.56
C GLY A 24 4.72 23.24 20.41
N GLU A 25 6.03 23.38 20.53
CA GLU A 25 6.88 23.91 19.47
C GLU A 25 6.99 22.89 18.32
N VAL A 26 6.84 23.32 17.07
CA VAL A 26 6.84 22.42 15.90
C VAL A 26 7.86 22.90 14.87
N GLU A 27 8.75 22.00 14.49
CA GLU A 27 9.65 22.15 13.35
C GLU A 27 9.22 21.20 12.22
N ILE A 28 9.13 21.73 10.99
CA ILE A 28 8.65 20.96 9.84
C ILE A 28 9.72 20.96 8.75
N TYR A 29 10.27 19.79 8.47
CA TYR A 29 11.23 19.58 7.40
C TYR A 29 10.60 18.74 6.28
N GLY A 30 10.85 19.16 5.03
CA GLY A 30 10.32 18.48 3.84
C GLY A 30 10.92 17.09 3.65
N SER A 31 12.23 16.98 3.86
CA SER A 31 13.01 15.72 3.85
C SER A 31 14.20 15.87 4.80
N SER A 32 14.85 14.75 5.14
CA SER A 32 16.05 14.74 5.99
C SER A 32 17.05 13.70 5.50
N THR A 33 18.32 14.07 5.44
CA THR A 33 19.42 13.09 5.34
C THR A 33 19.66 12.43 6.70
N ASN A 34 20.51 11.40 6.74
CA ASN A 34 20.83 10.74 8.00
C ASN A 34 21.51 11.70 9.01
N GLU A 35 22.40 12.57 8.53
CA GLU A 35 23.11 13.58 9.31
C GLU A 35 22.12 14.62 9.86
N GLU A 36 21.21 15.10 9.03
CA GLU A 36 20.17 16.05 9.44
C GLU A 36 19.19 15.45 10.46
N ILE A 37 18.90 14.15 10.37
CA ILE A 37 18.07 13.46 11.38
C ILE A 37 18.74 13.57 12.75
N ILE A 38 20.05 13.29 12.84
CA ILE A 38 20.80 13.36 14.11
C ILE A 38 20.64 14.74 14.75
N GLU A 39 20.81 15.82 13.98
CA GLU A 39 20.68 17.19 14.47
C GLU A 39 19.25 17.52 14.88
N ARG A 40 18.26 17.14 14.05
CA ARG A 40 16.85 17.51 14.24
C ARG A 40 16.18 16.79 15.39
N VAL A 41 16.61 15.56 15.71
CA VAL A 41 16.06 14.80 16.85
C VAL A 41 16.80 15.06 18.17
N ALA A 42 17.97 15.69 18.15
CA ALA A 42 18.82 15.86 19.35
C ALA A 42 18.09 16.54 20.51
N ASP A 43 17.30 17.57 20.22
CA ASP A 43 16.54 18.37 21.19
C ASP A 43 15.03 18.09 21.19
N SER A 44 14.55 17.18 20.34
CA SER A 44 13.12 16.95 20.16
C SER A 44 12.57 15.95 21.18
N ASP A 45 11.35 16.18 21.67
CA ASP A 45 10.59 15.22 22.47
C ASP A 45 9.88 14.18 21.61
N VAL A 46 9.41 14.60 20.41
CA VAL A 46 8.65 13.78 19.47
C VAL A 46 9.23 13.90 18.07
N ALA A 47 9.51 12.78 17.42
CA ALA A 47 9.86 12.71 16.00
C ALA A 47 8.72 12.09 15.19
N ILE A 48 8.30 12.75 14.12
CA ILE A 48 7.26 12.28 13.20
C ILE A 48 7.92 11.99 11.85
N THR A 49 7.71 10.77 11.32
CA THR A 49 8.27 10.34 10.04
C THR A 49 7.31 9.43 9.27
N ASN A 50 7.44 9.41 7.95
CA ASN A 50 6.72 8.48 7.08
C ASN A 50 7.63 7.37 6.56
N LYS A 51 8.74 7.71 5.92
CA LYS A 51 9.59 6.77 5.18
C LYS A 51 11.04 6.70 5.67
N LEU A 52 11.50 7.67 6.45
CA LEU A 52 12.89 7.71 6.88
C LEU A 52 13.21 6.57 7.85
N LYS A 53 14.38 5.99 7.69
CA LYS A 53 14.87 4.95 8.62
C LYS A 53 15.37 5.60 9.91
N LEU A 54 14.78 5.21 11.03
CA LEU A 54 15.22 5.60 12.36
C LEU A 54 15.80 4.37 13.09
N ASN A 55 17.07 4.43 13.42
CA ASN A 55 17.81 3.34 14.04
C ASN A 55 18.97 3.88 14.91
N LYS A 56 19.77 2.99 15.45
CA LYS A 56 20.91 3.35 16.29
C LYS A 56 21.80 4.43 15.70
N SER A 57 22.08 4.40 14.37
CA SER A 57 23.03 5.32 13.74
C SER A 57 22.60 6.79 13.80
N ASN A 58 21.30 7.06 13.91
CA ASN A 58 20.76 8.43 13.92
C ASN A 58 19.95 8.80 15.17
N LEU A 59 19.66 7.83 16.04
CA LEU A 59 18.95 8.09 17.30
C LEU A 59 19.87 8.13 18.52
N ASP A 60 21.14 7.71 18.43
CA ASP A 60 22.03 7.54 19.57
C ASP A 60 22.24 8.86 20.37
N GLY A 61 22.30 9.99 19.66
CA GLY A 61 22.43 11.33 20.25
C GLY A 61 21.13 11.97 20.75
N ALA A 62 19.98 11.39 20.47
CA ALA A 62 18.66 11.94 20.80
C ALA A 62 18.31 11.72 22.29
N LYS A 63 18.85 12.55 23.18
CA LYS A 63 18.72 12.40 24.64
C LYS A 63 17.33 12.72 25.18
N ASN A 64 16.62 13.63 24.50
CA ASN A 64 15.31 14.13 24.93
C ASN A 64 14.15 13.39 24.26
N LEU A 65 14.42 12.60 23.19
CA LEU A 65 13.39 11.93 22.40
C LEU A 65 12.64 10.87 23.24
N LYS A 66 11.34 11.01 23.33
CA LYS A 66 10.44 10.16 24.09
C LYS A 66 9.52 9.33 23.21
N LEU A 67 9.19 9.86 22.02
CA LEU A 67 8.20 9.24 21.14
C LEU A 67 8.58 9.40 19.67
N ILE A 68 8.45 8.31 18.94
CA ILE A 68 8.47 8.28 17.47
C ILE A 68 7.05 7.98 16.98
N CYS A 69 6.48 8.83 16.13
CA CYS A 69 5.21 8.60 15.46
C CYS A 69 5.44 8.32 13.98
N VAL A 70 5.08 7.13 13.54
CA VAL A 70 5.12 6.76 12.12
C VAL A 70 3.78 7.13 11.48
N THR A 71 3.81 7.97 10.46
CA THR A 71 2.61 8.37 9.68
C THR A 71 2.23 7.29 8.66
N ALA A 72 2.16 6.04 9.11
CA ALA A 72 1.81 4.87 8.31
C ALA A 72 1.34 3.71 9.21
N THR A 73 0.75 2.69 8.61
CA THR A 73 0.45 1.41 9.30
C THR A 73 1.71 0.55 9.42
N GLY A 74 2.52 0.45 8.34
CA GLY A 74 3.82 -0.21 8.38
C GLY A 74 4.85 0.65 9.13
N PHE A 75 5.73 0.00 9.86
CA PHE A 75 6.78 0.64 10.67
C PHE A 75 8.14 -0.06 10.53
N ASP A 76 8.33 -0.78 9.45
CA ASP A 76 9.55 -1.52 9.11
C ASP A 76 10.77 -0.63 8.86
N ASN A 77 10.57 0.68 8.77
CA ASN A 77 11.60 1.71 8.74
C ASN A 77 12.13 2.11 10.13
N ILE A 78 11.54 1.63 11.23
CA ILE A 78 11.95 1.95 12.60
C ILE A 78 12.62 0.73 13.24
N ASP A 79 13.81 0.92 13.82
CA ASP A 79 14.40 -0.05 14.73
C ASP A 79 13.70 0.00 16.10
N VAL A 80 12.58 -0.73 16.15
CA VAL A 80 11.72 -0.75 17.36
C VAL A 80 12.45 -1.34 18.56
N ALA A 81 13.32 -2.32 18.34
CA ALA A 81 14.09 -2.95 19.41
C ALA A 81 15.03 -1.92 20.07
N TYR A 82 15.77 -1.18 19.24
CA TYR A 82 16.65 -0.12 19.70
C TYR A 82 15.88 1.04 20.38
N ALA A 83 14.77 1.48 19.80
CA ALA A 83 13.92 2.50 20.40
C ALA A 83 13.45 2.07 21.80
N LYS A 84 13.00 0.83 21.94
CA LYS A 84 12.56 0.25 23.23
C LYS A 84 13.71 0.19 24.25
N GLU A 85 14.93 -0.22 23.85
CA GLU A 85 16.11 -0.21 24.70
C GLU A 85 16.41 1.19 25.26
N ARG A 86 16.18 2.23 24.43
CA ARG A 86 16.37 3.64 24.79
C ARG A 86 15.21 4.23 25.59
N GLY A 87 14.13 3.48 25.83
CA GLY A 87 12.92 3.98 26.47
C GLY A 87 12.10 4.92 25.58
N ILE A 88 12.32 4.90 24.25
CA ILE A 88 11.59 5.70 23.27
C ILE A 88 10.35 4.92 22.84
N GLY A 89 9.16 5.49 23.03
CA GLY A 89 7.91 4.91 22.53
C GLY A 89 7.83 4.98 21.01
N VAL A 90 7.19 3.99 20.39
CA VAL A 90 6.94 3.99 18.95
C VAL A 90 5.46 3.77 18.69
N CYS A 91 4.82 4.70 18.00
CA CYS A 91 3.42 4.61 17.58
C CYS A 91 3.31 4.59 16.07
N ASN A 92 2.43 3.74 15.56
CA ASN A 92 1.97 3.78 14.17
C ASN A 92 0.51 4.26 14.08
N VAL A 93 -0.08 4.23 12.88
CA VAL A 93 -1.51 4.52 12.69
C VAL A 93 -2.17 3.38 11.92
N VAL A 94 -3.21 2.79 12.49
CA VAL A 94 -3.90 1.63 11.92
C VAL A 94 -5.29 2.03 11.42
N GLY A 95 -5.68 1.56 10.24
CA GLY A 95 -7.04 1.66 9.73
C GLY A 95 -7.39 2.97 9.02
N TYR A 96 -6.56 4.01 9.08
CA TYR A 96 -6.84 5.32 8.49
C TYR A 96 -7.07 5.30 6.97
N SER A 97 -6.39 4.40 6.27
CA SER A 97 -6.42 4.29 4.81
C SER A 97 -7.26 3.12 4.28
N THR A 98 -7.92 2.35 5.15
CA THR A 98 -8.66 1.14 4.76
C THR A 98 -9.59 1.39 3.57
N THR A 99 -10.41 2.42 3.64
CA THR A 99 -11.38 2.77 2.59
C THR A 99 -10.66 3.16 1.29
N ASN A 100 -9.61 3.98 1.39
CA ASN A 100 -8.91 4.46 0.20
C ASN A 100 -8.14 3.34 -0.52
N VAL A 101 -7.41 2.50 0.23
CA VAL A 101 -6.71 1.36 -0.37
C VAL A 101 -7.70 0.39 -1.03
N ALA A 102 -8.84 0.13 -0.41
CA ALA A 102 -9.89 -0.68 -1.03
C ALA A 102 -10.44 -0.03 -2.31
N GLN A 103 -10.69 1.29 -2.30
CA GLN A 103 -11.14 2.05 -3.46
C GLN A 103 -10.14 1.94 -4.62
N ILE A 104 -8.86 2.17 -4.37
CA ILE A 104 -7.82 2.06 -5.41
C ILE A 104 -7.70 0.62 -5.92
N THR A 105 -7.75 -0.38 -5.04
CA THR A 105 -7.74 -1.80 -5.43
C THR A 105 -8.86 -2.10 -6.44
N VAL A 106 -10.09 -1.74 -6.09
CA VAL A 106 -11.26 -1.96 -6.95
C VAL A 106 -11.15 -1.13 -8.24
N GLY A 107 -10.68 0.12 -8.14
CA GLY A 107 -10.44 0.99 -9.28
C GLY A 107 -9.44 0.38 -10.29
N LEU A 108 -8.34 -0.19 -9.81
CA LEU A 108 -7.36 -0.89 -10.66
C LEU A 108 -7.98 -2.13 -11.33
N VAL A 109 -8.74 -2.94 -10.58
CA VAL A 109 -9.43 -4.11 -11.13
C VAL A 109 -10.42 -3.69 -12.22
N LEU A 110 -11.27 -2.69 -11.97
CA LEU A 110 -12.28 -2.23 -12.94
C LEU A 110 -11.63 -1.62 -14.19
N GLN A 111 -10.55 -0.86 -14.06
CA GLN A 111 -9.81 -0.35 -15.22
C GLN A 111 -9.24 -1.48 -16.08
N LEU A 112 -8.67 -2.51 -15.46
CA LEU A 112 -8.06 -3.65 -16.15
C LEU A 112 -9.09 -4.53 -16.83
N ILE A 113 -10.20 -4.86 -16.15
CA ILE A 113 -11.22 -5.74 -16.71
C ILE A 113 -12.00 -5.06 -17.85
N ASN A 114 -12.29 -3.76 -17.73
CA ASN A 114 -12.99 -2.96 -18.73
C ASN A 114 -12.10 -2.49 -19.88
N LYS A 115 -10.78 -2.79 -19.85
CA LYS A 115 -9.82 -2.29 -20.84
C LYS A 115 -9.89 -0.78 -21.05
N SER A 116 -10.11 -0.04 -19.94
CA SER A 116 -10.44 1.39 -19.97
C SER A 116 -9.32 2.23 -20.61
N THR A 117 -8.06 1.84 -20.42
CA THR A 117 -6.90 2.53 -21.00
C THR A 117 -6.88 2.41 -22.52
N GLU A 118 -7.14 1.21 -23.05
CA GLU A 118 -7.16 0.91 -24.49
C GLU A 118 -8.30 1.66 -25.18
N TYR A 119 -9.51 1.61 -24.62
CA TYR A 119 -10.66 2.31 -25.17
C TYR A 119 -10.50 3.82 -25.12
N GLN A 120 -10.01 4.36 -24.02
CA GLN A 120 -9.73 5.79 -23.89
C GLN A 120 -8.69 6.25 -24.93
N ARG A 121 -7.65 5.43 -25.18
CA ARG A 121 -6.64 5.71 -26.20
C ARG A 121 -7.24 5.72 -27.61
N SER A 122 -8.18 4.82 -27.93
CA SER A 122 -8.85 4.78 -29.22
C SER A 122 -9.55 6.10 -29.54
N VAL A 123 -10.08 6.78 -28.52
CA VAL A 123 -10.70 8.10 -28.69
C VAL A 123 -9.66 9.22 -28.74
N SER A 124 -8.72 9.24 -27.79
CA SER A 124 -7.74 10.34 -27.66
C SER A 124 -6.72 10.40 -28.79
N SER A 125 -6.46 9.26 -29.47
CA SER A 125 -5.60 9.21 -30.66
C SER A 125 -6.27 9.72 -31.95
N GLY A 126 -7.57 9.99 -31.92
CA GLY A 126 -8.35 10.33 -33.11
C GLY A 126 -8.85 9.11 -33.92
N TYR A 127 -8.40 7.89 -33.60
CA TYR A 127 -8.80 6.69 -34.32
C TYR A 127 -10.32 6.52 -34.38
N TYR A 128 -11.03 6.78 -33.28
CA TYR A 128 -12.49 6.70 -33.24
C TYR A 128 -13.16 7.67 -34.24
N SER A 129 -12.60 8.86 -34.42
CA SER A 129 -13.15 9.86 -35.34
C SER A 129 -12.98 9.47 -36.82
N GLU A 130 -11.99 8.62 -37.11
CA GLU A 130 -11.60 8.26 -38.48
C GLU A 130 -12.03 6.84 -38.89
N CYS A 131 -12.35 5.97 -37.92
CA CYS A 131 -12.59 4.55 -38.18
C CYS A 131 -13.89 4.25 -38.94
N GLY A 132 -14.80 5.22 -39.07
CA GLY A 132 -16.04 5.08 -39.85
C GLY A 132 -17.11 4.16 -39.25
N VAL A 133 -16.91 3.70 -37.99
CA VAL A 133 -17.89 2.86 -37.24
C VAL A 133 -18.30 3.52 -35.95
N ALA A 134 -19.56 3.33 -35.56
CA ALA A 134 -20.12 3.95 -34.36
C ALA A 134 -19.65 3.29 -33.06
N ASN A 135 -19.26 2.01 -33.11
CA ASN A 135 -18.87 1.24 -31.93
C ASN A 135 -17.53 0.52 -32.18
N ILE A 136 -16.56 0.74 -31.30
CA ILE A 136 -15.31 -0.04 -31.24
C ILE A 136 -15.48 -1.04 -30.09
N LEU A 137 -15.47 -2.35 -30.39
CA LEU A 137 -15.62 -3.44 -29.43
C LEU A 137 -14.37 -4.32 -29.35
N SER A 138 -13.22 -3.76 -29.68
CA SER A 138 -11.91 -4.38 -29.55
C SER A 138 -10.98 -3.43 -28.77
N PRO A 139 -10.24 -3.94 -27.80
CA PRO A 139 -10.12 -5.34 -27.36
C PRO A 139 -11.38 -5.88 -26.67
N ILE A 140 -11.58 -7.21 -26.72
CA ILE A 140 -12.69 -7.86 -26.00
C ILE A 140 -12.48 -7.73 -24.49
N TYR A 141 -13.53 -7.39 -23.78
CA TYR A 141 -13.56 -7.37 -22.31
C TYR A 141 -14.75 -8.18 -21.77
N ARG A 142 -14.76 -8.49 -20.49
CA ARG A 142 -15.78 -9.31 -19.82
C ARG A 142 -16.50 -8.50 -18.73
N GLU A 143 -17.73 -8.86 -18.45
CA GLU A 143 -18.42 -8.42 -17.24
C GLU A 143 -17.74 -9.00 -16.01
N ILE A 144 -17.79 -8.27 -14.90
CA ILE A 144 -17.21 -8.70 -13.62
C ILE A 144 -18.16 -9.64 -12.85
N ASP A 145 -19.46 -9.53 -13.13
CA ASP A 145 -20.50 -10.37 -12.52
C ASP A 145 -20.22 -11.85 -12.77
N GLY A 146 -20.37 -12.67 -11.74
CA GLY A 146 -20.12 -14.11 -11.77
C GLY A 146 -18.64 -14.52 -11.77
N LEU A 147 -17.67 -13.59 -11.78
CA LEU A 147 -16.26 -13.93 -11.66
C LEU A 147 -15.88 -14.32 -10.23
N LYS A 148 -14.84 -15.15 -10.09
CA LYS A 148 -14.26 -15.47 -8.79
C LYS A 148 -13.15 -14.49 -8.43
N TRP A 149 -13.27 -13.84 -7.27
CA TRP A 149 -12.29 -12.88 -6.75
C TRP A 149 -11.58 -13.45 -5.52
N GLY A 150 -10.29 -13.71 -5.66
CA GLY A 150 -9.41 -14.19 -4.59
C GLY A 150 -8.83 -13.03 -3.78
N ILE A 151 -9.01 -13.08 -2.47
CA ILE A 151 -8.47 -12.10 -1.52
C ILE A 151 -7.32 -12.73 -0.73
N VAL A 152 -6.09 -12.34 -1.03
CA VAL A 152 -4.89 -12.82 -0.33
C VAL A 152 -4.56 -11.89 0.84
N GLY A 153 -4.88 -12.34 2.06
CA GLY A 153 -4.81 -11.51 3.27
C GLY A 153 -6.15 -10.83 3.58
N PHE A 154 -6.76 -11.24 4.70
CA PHE A 154 -8.10 -10.82 5.09
C PHE A 154 -8.10 -9.99 6.38
N GLY A 155 -7.38 -8.86 6.35
CA GLY A 155 -7.45 -7.77 7.33
C GLY A 155 -8.55 -6.77 6.99
N ASN A 156 -8.49 -5.56 7.55
CA ASN A 156 -9.47 -4.49 7.31
C ASN A 156 -9.65 -4.16 5.82
N ILE A 157 -8.55 -4.09 5.06
CA ILE A 157 -8.56 -3.77 3.63
C ILE A 157 -9.19 -4.93 2.84
N GLY A 158 -8.68 -6.17 3.02
CA GLY A 158 -9.20 -7.33 2.31
C GLY A 158 -10.69 -7.55 2.55
N ARG A 159 -11.17 -7.39 3.79
CA ARG A 159 -12.60 -7.47 4.15
C ARG A 159 -13.41 -6.38 3.42
N ARG A 160 -12.89 -5.16 3.33
CA ARG A 160 -13.59 -4.07 2.62
C ARG A 160 -13.65 -4.33 1.11
N VAL A 161 -12.57 -4.85 0.51
CA VAL A 161 -12.54 -5.24 -0.91
C VAL A 161 -13.52 -6.38 -1.17
N ALA A 162 -13.56 -7.40 -0.31
CA ALA A 162 -14.49 -8.52 -0.42
C ALA A 162 -15.95 -8.07 -0.50
N GLY A 163 -16.41 -7.22 0.43
CA GLY A 163 -17.77 -6.72 0.40
C GLY A 163 -18.11 -5.87 -0.84
N ILE A 164 -17.11 -5.18 -1.45
CA ILE A 164 -17.34 -4.47 -2.71
C ILE A 164 -17.38 -5.47 -3.88
N ALA A 165 -16.52 -6.48 -3.88
CA ALA A 165 -16.51 -7.53 -4.90
C ALA A 165 -17.85 -8.28 -4.97
N GLU A 166 -18.42 -8.63 -3.82
CA GLU A 166 -19.77 -9.24 -3.73
C GLU A 166 -20.86 -8.32 -4.26
N ALA A 167 -20.79 -7.02 -3.94
CA ALA A 167 -21.74 -6.02 -4.46
C ALA A 167 -21.64 -5.85 -5.98
N LEU A 168 -20.51 -6.22 -6.60
CA LEU A 168 -20.30 -6.28 -8.05
C LEU A 168 -20.69 -7.63 -8.66
N GLY A 169 -21.25 -8.57 -7.88
CA GLY A 169 -21.68 -9.89 -8.33
C GLY A 169 -20.59 -10.95 -8.34
N CYS A 170 -19.40 -10.70 -7.78
CA CYS A 170 -18.34 -11.70 -7.70
C CYS A 170 -18.58 -12.75 -6.60
N SER A 171 -18.14 -13.98 -6.84
CA SER A 171 -17.93 -14.97 -5.76
C SER A 171 -16.56 -14.72 -5.12
N VAL A 172 -16.50 -14.60 -3.78
CA VAL A 172 -15.27 -14.24 -3.06
C VAL A 172 -14.67 -15.47 -2.38
N LEU A 173 -13.40 -15.74 -2.63
CA LEU A 173 -12.57 -16.71 -1.92
C LEU A 173 -11.48 -15.98 -1.13
N VAL A 174 -11.23 -16.40 0.10
CA VAL A 174 -10.31 -15.73 1.01
C VAL A 174 -9.14 -16.62 1.38
N ASN A 175 -7.92 -16.10 1.30
CA ASN A 175 -6.74 -16.76 1.87
C ASN A 175 -6.34 -16.06 3.18
N LYS A 176 -6.52 -16.79 4.29
CA LYS A 176 -6.15 -16.35 5.64
C LYS A 176 -5.78 -17.58 6.48
N ARG A 177 -4.87 -17.40 7.46
CA ARG A 177 -4.43 -18.49 8.35
C ARG A 177 -5.55 -19.00 9.27
N GLU A 178 -6.40 -18.09 9.74
CA GLU A 178 -7.52 -18.39 10.62
C GLU A 178 -8.82 -18.30 9.82
N ALA A 179 -9.73 -19.26 10.03
CA ALA A 179 -11.04 -19.24 9.41
C ALA A 179 -11.81 -17.96 9.80
N VAL A 180 -12.69 -17.50 8.92
CA VAL A 180 -13.62 -16.40 9.15
C VAL A 180 -15.03 -16.88 8.83
N ASP A 181 -15.99 -16.50 9.67
CA ASP A 181 -17.34 -17.08 9.63
C ASP A 181 -18.13 -16.73 8.36
N ASP A 182 -17.86 -15.57 7.76
CA ASP A 182 -18.67 -15.03 6.67
C ASP A 182 -18.10 -15.31 5.26
N TYR A 183 -16.93 -15.96 5.13
CA TYR A 183 -16.25 -16.16 3.85
C TYR A 183 -15.61 -17.56 3.76
N GLU A 184 -15.63 -18.10 2.54
CA GLU A 184 -14.92 -19.36 2.25
C GLU A 184 -13.40 -19.15 2.29
N CYS A 185 -12.76 -19.73 3.32
CA CYS A 185 -11.31 -19.69 3.50
C CYS A 185 -10.65 -20.89 2.82
N VAL A 186 -9.75 -20.59 1.89
CA VAL A 186 -9.04 -21.61 1.11
C VAL A 186 -7.52 -21.38 1.15
N ASP A 187 -6.76 -22.39 0.77
CA ASP A 187 -5.32 -22.24 0.58
C ASP A 187 -4.99 -21.36 -0.65
N ILE A 188 -3.73 -20.93 -0.71
CA ILE A 188 -3.27 -20.06 -1.80
C ILE A 188 -3.32 -20.76 -3.16
N ASP A 189 -3.14 -22.08 -3.21
CA ASP A 189 -3.16 -22.86 -4.44
C ASP A 189 -4.55 -22.90 -5.05
N THR A 190 -5.58 -23.00 -4.20
CA THR A 190 -6.98 -22.89 -4.61
C THR A 190 -7.30 -21.50 -5.14
N ILE A 191 -6.85 -20.42 -4.46
CA ILE A 191 -6.96 -19.04 -4.98
C ILE A 191 -6.35 -18.96 -6.38
N CYS A 192 -5.14 -19.47 -6.56
CA CYS A 192 -4.45 -19.41 -7.85
C CYS A 192 -5.21 -20.17 -8.95
N ARG A 193 -5.70 -21.39 -8.66
CA ARG A 193 -6.37 -22.21 -9.67
C ARG A 193 -7.76 -21.72 -10.04
N GLU A 194 -8.49 -21.14 -9.08
CA GLU A 194 -9.92 -20.89 -9.26
C GLU A 194 -10.31 -19.47 -9.53
N CYS A 195 -9.46 -18.47 -9.16
CA CYS A 195 -9.85 -17.08 -9.25
C CYS A 195 -9.53 -16.44 -10.61
N ASP A 196 -10.43 -15.60 -11.09
CA ASP A 196 -10.26 -14.77 -12.28
C ASP A 196 -9.58 -13.44 -11.92
N ILE A 197 -9.75 -13.00 -10.67
CA ILE A 197 -9.17 -11.79 -10.10
C ILE A 197 -8.49 -12.17 -8.79
N ILE A 198 -7.26 -11.72 -8.55
CA ILE A 198 -6.52 -11.96 -7.30
C ILE A 198 -5.99 -10.62 -6.80
N THR A 199 -6.32 -10.25 -5.55
CA THR A 199 -5.83 -9.03 -4.92
C THR A 199 -5.10 -9.34 -3.62
N ILE A 200 -3.94 -8.67 -3.41
CA ILE A 200 -3.01 -8.96 -2.33
C ILE A 200 -3.10 -7.87 -1.28
N HIS A 201 -3.41 -8.29 -0.03
CA HIS A 201 -3.60 -7.43 1.15
C HIS A 201 -2.87 -7.97 2.39
N THR A 202 -1.94 -8.91 2.21
CA THR A 202 -1.17 -9.50 3.29
C THR A 202 0.06 -8.66 3.63
N PRO A 203 0.45 -8.54 4.92
CA PRO A 203 1.68 -7.85 5.30
C PRO A 203 2.93 -8.63 4.84
N LEU A 204 4.06 -7.92 4.68
CA LEU A 204 5.34 -8.54 4.41
C LEU A 204 5.97 -9.05 5.71
N ASN A 205 6.32 -10.32 5.72
CA ASN A 205 7.12 -10.99 6.74
C ASN A 205 7.85 -12.19 6.09
N ASP A 206 8.61 -12.95 6.87
CA ASP A 206 9.37 -14.10 6.35
C ASP A 206 8.49 -15.15 5.67
N GLY A 207 7.26 -15.34 6.14
CA GLY A 207 6.31 -16.30 5.55
C GLY A 207 5.54 -15.77 4.34
N THR A 208 5.64 -14.47 4.02
CA THR A 208 4.93 -13.85 2.90
C THR A 208 5.85 -13.23 1.85
N ARG A 209 7.15 -13.22 2.10
CA ARG A 209 8.15 -12.79 1.10
C ARG A 209 8.16 -13.77 -0.06
N GLY A 210 7.96 -13.27 -1.28
CA GLY A 210 7.86 -14.10 -2.48
C GLY A 210 6.70 -15.09 -2.44
N PHE A 211 5.64 -14.79 -1.68
CA PHE A 211 4.49 -15.67 -1.51
C PHE A 211 3.78 -15.96 -2.84
N ILE A 212 3.74 -14.97 -3.72
CA ILE A 212 3.27 -15.13 -5.10
C ILE A 212 4.51 -15.22 -6.00
N ASN A 213 5.04 -16.41 -6.12
CA ASN A 213 6.22 -16.75 -6.92
C ASN A 213 5.84 -17.31 -8.30
N ALA A 214 6.83 -17.69 -9.10
CA ALA A 214 6.63 -18.25 -10.44
C ALA A 214 5.75 -19.51 -10.43
N GLU A 215 5.88 -20.40 -9.42
CA GLU A 215 5.08 -21.60 -9.28
C GLU A 215 3.60 -21.27 -9.07
N LYS A 216 3.31 -20.32 -8.17
CA LYS A 216 1.94 -19.87 -7.92
C LYS A 216 1.33 -19.18 -9.14
N ILE A 217 2.11 -18.36 -9.84
CA ILE A 217 1.69 -17.70 -11.08
C ILE A 217 1.38 -18.74 -12.17
N ALA A 218 2.19 -19.78 -12.29
CA ALA A 218 1.94 -20.86 -13.27
C ALA A 218 0.61 -21.58 -13.03
N MET A 219 0.17 -21.72 -11.76
CA MET A 219 -1.12 -22.31 -11.40
C MET A 219 -2.33 -21.39 -11.67
N MET A 220 -2.13 -20.10 -11.82
CA MET A 220 -3.24 -19.15 -12.05
C MET A 220 -3.95 -19.43 -13.38
N LYS A 221 -5.18 -18.98 -13.51
CA LYS A 221 -5.89 -19.00 -14.80
C LYS A 221 -5.16 -18.14 -15.82
N ASP A 222 -5.23 -18.56 -17.09
CA ASP A 222 -4.73 -17.72 -18.19
C ASP A 222 -5.58 -16.46 -18.30
N GLY A 223 -4.90 -15.31 -18.38
CA GLY A 223 -5.58 -14.02 -18.42
C GLY A 223 -6.05 -13.49 -17.07
N VAL A 224 -5.59 -14.06 -15.94
CA VAL A 224 -5.91 -13.58 -14.59
C VAL A 224 -5.60 -12.09 -14.42
N ILE A 225 -6.41 -11.39 -13.63
CA ILE A 225 -6.12 -10.03 -13.15
C ILE A 225 -5.47 -10.15 -11.78
N LEU A 226 -4.24 -9.65 -11.66
CA LEU A 226 -3.48 -9.62 -10.41
C LEU A 226 -3.28 -8.18 -9.94
N VAL A 227 -3.61 -7.89 -8.67
CA VAL A 227 -3.40 -6.56 -8.08
C VAL A 227 -2.64 -6.67 -6.76
N ASN A 228 -1.53 -5.91 -6.65
CA ASN A 228 -0.76 -5.81 -5.40
C ASN A 228 -0.78 -4.38 -4.86
N VAL A 229 -1.46 -4.19 -3.73
CA VAL A 229 -1.50 -2.93 -2.97
C VAL A 229 -0.95 -3.11 -1.54
N ALA A 230 -0.25 -4.21 -1.28
CA ALA A 230 0.27 -4.56 0.04
C ALA A 230 1.75 -4.18 0.21
N ARG A 231 2.65 -5.01 -0.31
CA ARG A 231 4.11 -4.78 -0.35
C ARG A 231 4.68 -5.45 -1.61
N GLY A 232 5.62 -4.79 -2.29
CA GLY A 232 6.23 -5.32 -3.52
C GLY A 232 6.82 -6.71 -3.33
N ALA A 233 7.63 -6.89 -2.30
CA ALA A 233 8.31 -8.16 -2.02
C ALA A 233 7.40 -9.34 -1.60
N VAL A 234 6.09 -9.18 -1.54
CA VAL A 234 5.13 -10.30 -1.43
C VAL A 234 5.05 -11.07 -2.75
N THR A 235 5.33 -10.41 -3.87
CA THR A 235 5.41 -11.02 -5.19
C THR A 235 6.86 -11.20 -5.63
N ASP A 236 7.13 -12.22 -6.43
CA ASP A 236 8.33 -12.29 -7.26
C ASP A 236 8.12 -11.37 -8.46
N GLU A 237 8.69 -10.18 -8.41
CA GLU A 237 8.47 -9.13 -9.41
C GLU A 237 9.00 -9.50 -10.80
N GLN A 238 10.07 -10.33 -10.89
CA GLN A 238 10.56 -10.83 -12.17
C GLN A 238 9.58 -11.84 -12.75
N ALA A 239 9.11 -12.78 -11.95
CA ALA A 239 8.12 -13.77 -12.40
C ALA A 239 6.81 -13.12 -12.86
N VAL A 240 6.36 -12.06 -12.15
CA VAL A 240 5.19 -11.26 -12.57
C VAL A 240 5.45 -10.59 -13.92
N ALA A 241 6.59 -9.94 -14.12
CA ALA A 241 6.92 -9.29 -15.38
C ALA A 241 6.95 -10.28 -16.56
N ASP A 242 7.53 -11.45 -16.36
CA ASP A 242 7.61 -12.51 -17.36
C ASP A 242 6.21 -13.10 -17.68
N ALA A 243 5.36 -13.26 -16.67
CA ALA A 243 3.99 -13.71 -16.83
C ALA A 243 3.10 -12.70 -17.59
N ILE A 244 3.37 -11.40 -17.42
CA ILE A 244 2.69 -10.34 -18.20
C ILE A 244 3.15 -10.38 -19.66
N LYS A 245 4.46 -10.54 -19.90
CA LYS A 245 5.02 -10.63 -21.25
C LYS A 245 4.49 -11.84 -22.02
N SER A 246 4.31 -12.97 -21.34
CA SER A 246 3.77 -14.21 -21.94
C SER A 246 2.24 -14.20 -22.09
N GLY A 247 1.53 -13.26 -21.46
CA GLY A 247 0.06 -13.22 -21.45
C GLY A 247 -0.60 -14.11 -20.40
N LYS A 248 0.15 -14.79 -19.54
CA LYS A 248 -0.37 -15.58 -18.39
C LYS A 248 -1.15 -14.68 -17.44
N ILE A 249 -0.61 -13.51 -17.10
CA ILE A 249 -1.32 -12.43 -16.41
C ILE A 249 -1.90 -11.50 -17.48
N GLY A 250 -3.22 -11.46 -17.57
CA GLY A 250 -3.96 -10.66 -18.54
C GLY A 250 -4.11 -9.19 -18.14
N GLY A 251 -4.01 -8.87 -16.85
CA GLY A 251 -4.04 -7.52 -16.30
C GLY A 251 -3.27 -7.43 -14.98
N PHE A 252 -2.46 -6.40 -14.82
CA PHE A 252 -1.66 -6.20 -13.61
C PHE A 252 -1.80 -4.80 -13.06
N GLY A 253 -2.22 -4.68 -11.80
CA GLY A 253 -2.27 -3.44 -11.03
C GLY A 253 -1.28 -3.49 -9.87
N CYS A 254 -0.44 -2.45 -9.71
CA CYS A 254 0.53 -2.43 -8.62
C CYS A 254 0.75 -1.02 -8.09
N ASP A 255 0.65 -0.88 -6.76
CA ASP A 255 0.91 0.38 -6.06
C ASP A 255 2.20 0.35 -5.24
N VAL A 256 2.86 -0.82 -5.13
CA VAL A 256 3.98 -1.05 -4.22
C VAL A 256 5.11 -1.85 -4.89
N TYR A 257 6.35 -1.58 -4.51
CA TYR A 257 7.53 -2.19 -5.13
C TYR A 257 8.51 -2.66 -4.06
N SER A 258 9.37 -3.61 -4.41
CA SER A 258 10.41 -4.09 -3.48
C SER A 258 11.46 -3.03 -3.20
N ILE A 259 11.69 -2.13 -4.15
CA ILE A 259 12.54 -0.93 -4.03
C ILE A 259 11.73 0.27 -4.47
N GLU A 260 11.58 1.26 -3.61
CA GLU A 260 10.81 2.48 -3.85
C GLU A 260 11.68 3.73 -3.66
N PRO A 261 11.78 4.61 -4.70
CA PRO A 261 11.28 4.44 -6.07
C PRO A 261 12.10 3.40 -6.86
N PHE A 262 11.46 2.68 -7.79
CA PHE A 262 12.16 1.72 -8.62
C PHE A 262 12.93 2.39 -9.78
N GLY A 263 14.09 1.84 -10.09
CA GLY A 263 14.96 2.33 -11.17
C GLY A 263 14.80 1.57 -12.48
N LYS A 264 15.62 1.94 -13.49
CA LYS A 264 15.58 1.34 -14.83
C LYS A 264 15.87 -0.16 -14.87
N ASN A 265 16.57 -0.69 -13.86
CA ASN A 265 16.90 -2.12 -13.75
C ASN A 265 15.79 -2.95 -13.07
N HIS A 266 14.69 -2.33 -12.66
CA HIS A 266 13.57 -3.03 -12.05
C HIS A 266 12.76 -3.80 -13.09
N PRO A 267 12.29 -5.03 -12.83
CA PRO A 267 11.54 -5.83 -13.81
C PRO A 267 10.32 -5.11 -14.39
N PHE A 268 9.65 -4.29 -13.58
CA PHE A 268 8.46 -3.55 -14.03
C PHE A 268 8.79 -2.36 -14.94
N TYR A 269 10.05 -1.94 -15.03
CA TYR A 269 10.43 -0.86 -15.96
C TYR A 269 10.20 -1.26 -17.42
N GLU A 270 10.37 -2.53 -17.77
CA GLU A 270 10.16 -3.03 -19.13
C GLU A 270 8.69 -3.19 -19.51
N ILE A 271 7.80 -3.26 -18.51
CA ILE A 271 6.37 -3.50 -18.74
C ILE A 271 5.50 -2.27 -18.44
N LYS A 272 6.07 -1.18 -17.90
CA LYS A 272 5.34 -0.01 -17.42
C LYS A 272 4.44 0.69 -18.44
N ASP A 273 4.78 0.56 -19.72
CA ASP A 273 4.05 1.23 -20.82
C ASP A 273 3.03 0.28 -21.50
N ARG A 274 2.83 -0.94 -20.97
CA ARG A 274 1.86 -1.88 -21.54
C ARG A 274 0.45 -1.49 -21.12
N GLU A 275 -0.50 -1.64 -22.03
CA GLU A 275 -1.91 -1.25 -21.82
C GLU A 275 -2.62 -2.04 -20.71
N ASN A 276 -2.17 -3.28 -20.48
CA ASN A 276 -2.69 -4.15 -19.43
C ASN A 276 -1.92 -4.05 -18.09
N VAL A 277 -1.12 -2.99 -17.92
CA VAL A 277 -0.33 -2.74 -16.69
C VAL A 277 -0.65 -1.36 -16.14
N LEU A 278 -1.06 -1.30 -14.88
CA LEU A 278 -1.36 -0.07 -14.15
C LEU A 278 -0.44 0.02 -12.93
N LEU A 279 0.57 0.89 -13.01
CA LEU A 279 1.52 1.13 -11.92
C LEU A 279 1.25 2.49 -11.29
N THR A 280 1.14 2.54 -9.96
CA THR A 280 0.92 3.77 -9.20
C THR A 280 2.03 3.96 -8.16
N PRO A 281 2.41 5.20 -7.80
CA PRO A 281 3.60 5.49 -7.01
C PRO A 281 3.34 5.42 -5.49
N HIS A 282 2.87 4.28 -5.00
CA HIS A 282 2.55 4.02 -3.58
C HIS A 282 1.59 5.07 -3.00
N MET A 283 0.50 5.33 -3.74
CA MET A 283 -0.47 6.38 -3.44
C MET A 283 -1.82 5.84 -2.95
N ALA A 284 -2.03 4.53 -2.92
CA ALA A 284 -3.32 3.94 -2.56
C ALA A 284 -3.81 4.31 -1.15
N TRP A 285 -2.92 4.71 -0.25
CA TRP A 285 -3.24 5.20 1.09
C TRP A 285 -3.56 6.71 1.14
N GLY A 286 -3.21 7.47 0.10
CA GLY A 286 -2.90 8.90 0.12
C GLY A 286 -4.05 9.85 -0.25
N SER A 287 -5.34 9.46 -0.18
CA SER A 287 -6.42 10.45 -0.35
C SER A 287 -6.35 11.53 0.72
N LEU A 288 -6.82 12.74 0.42
CA LEU A 288 -6.85 13.84 1.38
C LEU A 288 -7.55 13.43 2.68
N ASP A 289 -8.72 12.79 2.56
CA ASP A 289 -9.50 12.35 3.74
C ASP A 289 -8.73 11.33 4.61
N ALA A 290 -8.01 10.39 3.98
CA ALA A 290 -7.20 9.42 4.70
C ALA A 290 -6.01 10.08 5.40
N ARG A 291 -5.34 11.04 4.74
CA ARG A 291 -4.22 11.79 5.30
C ARG A 291 -4.63 12.71 6.44
N VAL A 292 -5.81 13.33 6.37
CA VAL A 292 -6.38 14.11 7.47
C VAL A 292 -6.68 13.21 8.67
N ARG A 293 -7.31 12.04 8.46
CA ARG A 293 -7.50 11.04 9.54
C ARG A 293 -6.18 10.60 10.15
N LEU A 294 -5.18 10.33 9.31
CA LEU A 294 -3.83 9.96 9.73
C LEU A 294 -3.23 10.99 10.70
N LEU A 295 -3.25 12.28 10.35
CA LEU A 295 -2.70 13.34 11.20
C LEU A 295 -3.47 13.49 12.51
N ASN A 296 -4.79 13.37 12.50
CA ASN A 296 -5.61 13.39 13.70
C ASN A 296 -5.25 12.21 14.63
N ASP A 297 -5.01 11.03 14.06
CA ASP A 297 -4.58 9.88 14.85
C ASP A 297 -3.16 10.04 15.39
N VAL A 298 -2.24 10.65 14.64
CA VAL A 298 -0.88 11.00 15.12
C VAL A 298 -0.97 11.98 16.30
N LYS A 299 -1.77 13.05 16.19
CA LYS A 299 -2.03 13.94 17.33
C LYS A 299 -2.57 13.17 18.55
N GLY A 300 -3.57 12.31 18.32
CA GLY A 300 -4.14 11.47 19.35
C GLY A 300 -3.11 10.53 20.00
N ASN A 301 -2.18 9.95 19.22
CA ASN A 301 -1.10 9.12 19.75
C ASN A 301 -0.15 9.92 20.65
N ILE A 302 0.20 11.14 20.25
CA ILE A 302 1.06 12.04 21.06
C ILE A 302 0.37 12.37 22.38
N ILE A 303 -0.89 12.80 22.34
CA ILE A 303 -1.67 13.15 23.55
C ILE A 303 -1.78 11.95 24.49
N SER A 304 -2.18 10.78 23.96
CA SER A 304 -2.31 9.56 24.77
C SER A 304 -0.98 9.14 25.40
N PHE A 305 0.12 9.22 24.64
CA PHE A 305 1.44 8.86 25.16
C PHE A 305 1.85 9.73 26.36
N PHE A 306 1.71 11.05 26.25
CA PHE A 306 2.09 11.96 27.35
C PHE A 306 1.10 11.94 28.53
N ASN A 307 -0.11 11.43 28.34
CA ASN A 307 -1.07 11.14 29.41
C ASN A 307 -0.83 9.76 30.07
N GLY A 308 0.15 8.98 29.60
CA GLY A 308 0.42 7.63 30.11
C GLY A 308 -0.52 6.55 29.60
N GLU A 309 -1.28 6.82 28.53
CA GLU A 309 -2.20 5.88 27.90
C GLU A 309 -1.50 5.05 26.81
N ILE A 310 -1.96 3.82 26.59
CA ILE A 310 -1.45 2.94 25.53
C ILE A 310 -2.37 3.05 24.33
N LYS A 311 -1.90 3.76 23.28
CA LYS A 311 -2.58 3.86 22.00
C LYS A 311 -1.59 3.60 20.87
N ASN A 312 -1.88 2.63 20.00
CA ASN A 312 -1.09 2.31 18.79
C ASN A 312 0.43 2.07 19.05
N ARG A 313 0.81 1.68 20.28
CA ARG A 313 2.20 1.39 20.67
C ARG A 313 2.67 0.07 20.07
N VAL A 314 3.67 0.13 19.18
CA VAL A 314 4.25 -1.05 18.51
C VAL A 314 5.48 -1.60 19.24
N ASP A 315 6.13 -0.81 20.06
CA ASP A 315 7.25 -1.19 20.94
C ASP A 315 6.83 -2.04 22.16
N LEU A 316 5.54 -2.16 22.41
CA LEU A 316 4.97 -2.99 23.49
C LEU A 316 4.48 -4.37 23.02
N LYS A 317 4.58 -4.64 21.71
CA LYS A 317 4.13 -5.90 21.10
C LYS A 317 5.22 -6.96 21.11
#